data_4cff01be32cf33662992833bb98b4bc2
#
_entry.id   4cff01be32cf33662992833bb98b4bc2
#
_cell.length_a   1.000
_cell.length_b   1.000
_cell.length_c   1.000
_cell.angle_alpha   90.00
_cell.angle_beta   90.00
_cell.angle_gamma   90.00
#
_symmetry.space_group_name_H-M   'P 1'
#
loop_
_entity.id
_entity.type
_entity.pdbx_description
1 polymer ?
#
loop_
_entity_poly.entity_id
_entity_poly.type
_entity_poly.pdbx_seq_one_letter_code
_entity_poly.pdbx_strand_id
1 'polypeptide(L)'
;TPSSSSAASDVYKRQGVASEMYRNNSTNRICQVELTDYYDHKHQDLSANDAQRGLSRMSLDITKSLIRKLAIQGEVFNQETFRTLKATYYRVALDYVESFRRDAMMNGLDFDTHAEEQAVELFATNILEAGKQFLERPLDAPFMPTWSRVVSAVPDIYERLVQAVEEDHKEFSVRGR
;
A
#
# COMPACT_ATOMS: atom_id res chain seq x y z
N THR A 1 3.49 15.71 -14.76
CA THR A 1 3.79 14.33 -14.34
C THR A 1 3.17 14.10 -12.98
N PRO A 2 2.20 13.18 -12.82
CA PRO A 2 1.68 12.87 -11.50
C PRO A 2 2.85 12.35 -10.65
N SER A 3 3.00 12.92 -9.47
CA SER A 3 4.11 12.58 -8.58
C SER A 3 4.01 11.11 -8.17
N SER A 4 5.16 10.43 -8.03
CA SER A 4 5.27 9.04 -7.55
C SER A 4 4.58 8.79 -6.19
N SER A 5 4.15 9.85 -5.51
CA SER A 5 3.38 9.78 -4.26
C SER A 5 1.94 9.27 -4.45
N SER A 6 1.36 9.37 -5.67
CA SER A 6 -0.03 8.96 -5.89
C SER A 6 -0.21 7.45 -5.84
N ALA A 7 0.70 6.67 -6.45
CA ALA A 7 0.58 5.21 -6.49
C ALA A 7 0.73 4.56 -5.10
N ALA A 8 1.71 5.02 -4.29
CA ALA A 8 1.85 4.56 -2.91
C ALA A 8 0.61 4.92 -2.08
N SER A 9 0.07 6.13 -2.27
CA SER A 9 -1.14 6.56 -1.57
C SER A 9 -2.37 5.71 -1.92
N ASP A 10 -2.45 5.19 -3.14
CA ASP A 10 -3.60 4.38 -3.56
C ASP A 10 -3.58 2.98 -2.96
N VAL A 11 -2.43 2.34 -2.82
CA VAL A 11 -2.33 0.99 -2.24
C VAL A 11 -2.73 1.01 -0.77
N TYR A 12 -2.17 1.88 0.05
CA TYR A 12 -2.53 1.91 1.49
C TYR A 12 -3.95 2.42 1.73
N LYS A 13 -4.49 3.30 0.88
CA LYS A 13 -5.90 3.70 0.95
C LYS A 13 -6.82 2.51 0.71
N ARG A 14 -6.55 1.71 -0.33
CA ARG A 14 -7.34 0.51 -0.64
C ARG A 14 -7.27 -0.51 0.49
N GLN A 15 -6.09 -0.76 1.06
CA GLN A 15 -5.94 -1.65 2.22
C GLN A 15 -6.69 -1.12 3.44
N GLY A 16 -6.63 0.18 3.70
CA GLY A 16 -7.36 0.84 4.78
C GLY A 16 -8.88 0.68 4.62
N VAL A 17 -9.40 0.95 3.42
CA VAL A 17 -10.83 0.79 3.10
C VAL A 17 -11.25 -0.68 3.23
N ALA A 18 -10.52 -1.61 2.64
CA ALA A 18 -10.83 -3.04 2.71
C ALA A 18 -10.83 -3.54 4.16
N SER A 19 -9.86 -3.13 4.97
CA SER A 19 -9.79 -3.46 6.40
C SER A 19 -10.99 -2.93 7.19
N GLU A 20 -11.42 -1.68 6.94
CA GLU A 20 -12.60 -1.10 7.58
C GLU A 20 -13.91 -1.78 7.12
N MET A 21 -14.01 -2.09 5.84
CA MET A 21 -15.16 -2.82 5.29
C MET A 21 -15.29 -4.20 5.94
N TYR A 22 -14.20 -4.95 6.02
CA TYR A 22 -14.17 -6.27 6.64
C TYR A 22 -14.47 -6.24 8.14
N ARG A 23 -13.96 -5.22 8.85
CA ARG A 23 -14.13 -5.07 10.29
C ARG A 23 -15.54 -4.66 10.68
N ASN A 24 -16.17 -3.78 9.90
CA ASN A 24 -17.45 -3.16 10.24
C ASN A 24 -18.66 -3.82 9.59
N ASN A 25 -18.46 -4.82 8.73
CA ASN A 25 -19.53 -5.53 8.07
C ASN A 25 -19.37 -7.04 8.24
N SER A 26 -20.51 -7.74 8.35
CA SER A 26 -20.49 -9.19 8.27
C SER A 26 -20.19 -9.64 6.82
N THR A 27 -19.48 -10.74 6.67
CA THR A 27 -19.02 -11.24 5.35
C THR A 27 -20.15 -11.48 4.35
N ASN A 28 -21.36 -11.81 4.83
CA ASN A 28 -22.54 -11.97 3.98
C ASN A 28 -23.10 -10.64 3.41
N ARG A 29 -22.58 -9.51 3.84
CA ARG A 29 -22.90 -8.17 3.30
C ARG A 29 -21.84 -7.63 2.37
N ILE A 30 -20.78 -8.40 2.13
CA ILE A 30 -19.69 -8.05 1.24
C ILE A 30 -19.77 -8.93 0.01
N CYS A 31 -19.77 -8.33 -1.17
CA CYS A 31 -19.65 -9.06 -2.42
C CYS A 31 -18.41 -8.61 -3.19
N GLN A 32 -17.86 -9.53 -3.95
CA GLN A 32 -16.78 -9.25 -4.89
C GLN A 32 -17.35 -9.37 -6.31
N VAL A 33 -17.02 -8.39 -7.13
CA VAL A 33 -17.41 -8.37 -8.54
C VAL A 33 -16.14 -8.33 -9.36
N GLU A 34 -16.02 -9.24 -10.30
CA GLU A 34 -14.96 -9.23 -11.31
C GLU A 34 -15.37 -8.26 -12.42
N LEU A 35 -14.51 -7.26 -12.65
CA LEU A 35 -14.84 -6.18 -13.59
C LEU A 35 -14.22 -6.40 -14.97
N THR A 36 -13.12 -7.13 -15.05
CA THR A 36 -12.34 -7.33 -16.28
C THR A 36 -11.35 -8.48 -16.12
N ASP A 37 -11.03 -9.13 -17.23
CA ASP A 37 -10.01 -10.18 -17.30
C ASP A 37 -8.58 -9.60 -17.30
N TYR A 38 -8.45 -8.30 -17.58
CA TYR A 38 -7.16 -7.63 -17.65
C TYR A 38 -7.22 -6.27 -16.97
N TYR A 39 -6.25 -6.01 -16.11
CA TYR A 39 -6.07 -4.73 -15.44
C TYR A 39 -4.71 -4.13 -15.80
N ASP A 40 -4.72 -3.12 -16.65
CA ASP A 40 -3.50 -2.38 -16.99
C ASP A 40 -3.09 -1.46 -15.83
N HIS A 41 -1.91 -1.68 -15.30
CA HIS A 41 -1.37 -0.87 -14.22
C HIS A 41 0.13 -0.62 -14.44
N LYS A 42 0.58 0.55 -14.03
CA LYS A 42 1.98 0.92 -14.14
C LYS A 42 2.79 0.23 -13.07
N HIS A 43 3.77 -0.58 -13.49
CA HIS A 43 4.79 -1.12 -12.60
C HIS A 43 5.71 0.00 -12.09
N GLN A 44 6.07 -0.06 -10.82
CA GLN A 44 7.01 0.85 -10.20
C GLN A 44 8.40 0.22 -10.18
N ASP A 45 9.43 1.05 -10.39
CA ASP A 45 10.81 0.62 -10.25
C ASP A 45 11.12 0.25 -8.79
N LEU A 46 12.03 -0.70 -8.59
CA LEU A 46 12.42 -1.14 -7.24
C LEU A 46 13.01 0.00 -6.40
N SER A 47 13.81 0.88 -7.04
CA SER A 47 14.42 2.07 -6.42
C SER A 47 15.16 1.74 -5.11
N ALA A 48 15.97 0.67 -5.11
CA ALA A 48 16.65 0.17 -3.92
C ALA A 48 17.57 1.22 -3.24
N ASN A 49 18.11 2.16 -4.02
CA ASN A 49 19.00 3.22 -3.54
C ASN A 49 18.29 4.53 -3.20
N ASP A 50 16.96 4.60 -3.33
CA ASP A 50 16.18 5.79 -3.05
C ASP A 50 14.87 5.44 -2.32
N ALA A 51 14.93 5.51 -0.99
CA ALA A 51 13.79 5.25 -0.11
C ALA A 51 12.60 6.22 -0.31
N GLN A 52 12.76 7.26 -1.13
CA GLN A 52 11.72 8.25 -1.43
C GLN A 52 11.01 7.95 -2.76
N ARG A 53 11.37 6.87 -3.47
CA ARG A 53 10.83 6.53 -4.78
C ARG A 53 10.43 5.07 -4.92
N GLY A 54 9.61 4.82 -5.93
CA GLY A 54 9.25 3.49 -6.41
C GLY A 54 8.70 2.56 -5.34
N LEU A 55 9.02 1.29 -5.48
CA LEU A 55 8.58 0.24 -4.56
C LEU A 55 9.18 0.39 -3.16
N SER A 56 10.38 0.97 -3.03
CA SER A 56 10.99 1.21 -1.72
C SER A 56 10.11 2.13 -0.86
N ARG A 57 9.74 3.30 -1.38
CA ARG A 57 8.82 4.20 -0.68
C ARG A 57 7.46 3.56 -0.42
N MET A 58 6.93 2.88 -1.43
CA MET A 58 5.61 2.25 -1.33
C MET A 58 5.58 1.20 -0.22
N SER A 59 6.58 0.33 -0.13
CA SER A 59 6.66 -0.69 0.92
C SER A 59 6.81 -0.07 2.32
N LEU A 60 7.58 1.02 2.44
CA LEU A 60 7.72 1.77 3.69
C LEU A 60 6.37 2.35 4.15
N ASP A 61 5.66 3.04 3.27
CA ASP A 61 4.38 3.67 3.58
C ASP A 61 3.28 2.62 3.89
N ILE A 62 3.26 1.51 3.16
CA ILE A 62 2.35 0.37 3.44
C ILE A 62 2.64 -0.20 4.83
N THR A 63 3.90 -0.46 5.14
CA THR A 63 4.29 -1.03 6.44
C THR A 63 3.92 -0.09 7.58
N LYS A 64 4.20 1.20 7.46
CA LYS A 64 3.78 2.21 8.46
C LYS A 64 2.27 2.24 8.66
N SER A 65 1.50 2.14 7.58
CA SER A 65 0.03 2.10 7.65
C SER A 65 -0.48 0.85 8.37
N LEU A 66 0.12 -0.31 8.09
CA LEU A 66 -0.23 -1.57 8.77
C LEU A 66 0.09 -1.52 10.26
N ILE A 67 1.30 -1.09 10.63
CA ILE A 67 1.72 -0.93 12.02
C ILE A 67 0.75 0.00 12.76
N ARG A 68 0.45 1.16 12.20
CA ARG A 68 -0.50 2.10 12.79
C ARG A 68 -1.88 1.51 12.95
N LYS A 69 -2.37 0.76 11.95
CA LYS A 69 -3.68 0.11 12.02
C LYS A 69 -3.74 -0.90 13.15
N LEU A 70 -2.73 -1.72 13.29
CA LEU A 70 -2.63 -2.71 14.36
C LEU A 70 -2.48 -2.03 15.74
N ALA A 71 -1.68 -0.96 15.84
CA ALA A 71 -1.55 -0.19 17.07
C ALA A 71 -2.89 0.43 17.53
N ILE A 72 -3.71 0.94 16.60
CA ILE A 72 -5.07 1.43 16.90
C ILE A 72 -5.97 0.29 17.42
N GLN A 73 -5.69 -0.96 17.05
CA GLN A 73 -6.41 -2.15 17.52
C GLN A 73 -5.89 -2.67 18.86
N GLY A 74 -4.87 -2.04 19.44
CA GLY A 74 -4.30 -2.38 20.73
C GLY A 74 -3.02 -3.20 20.68
N GLU A 75 -2.47 -3.49 19.48
CA GLU A 75 -1.20 -4.17 19.36
C GLU A 75 -0.05 -3.27 19.81
N VAL A 76 0.86 -3.84 20.61
CA VAL A 76 2.02 -3.13 21.15
C VAL A 76 3.26 -3.49 20.34
N PHE A 77 3.96 -2.46 19.87
CA PHE A 77 5.17 -2.59 19.08
C PHE A 77 6.39 -2.05 19.83
N ASN A 78 7.49 -2.79 19.73
CA ASN A 78 8.82 -2.41 20.20
C ASN A 78 9.89 -2.82 19.18
N GLN A 79 11.15 -2.55 19.46
CA GLN A 79 12.24 -2.89 18.52
C GLN A 79 12.36 -4.39 18.29
N GLU A 80 12.14 -5.20 19.33
CA GLU A 80 12.21 -6.66 19.27
C GLU A 80 11.11 -7.20 18.36
N THR A 81 9.91 -6.64 18.43
CA THR A 81 8.78 -6.98 17.54
C THR A 81 9.17 -6.77 16.09
N PHE A 82 9.78 -5.63 15.75
CA PHE A 82 10.17 -5.35 14.36
C PHE A 82 11.31 -6.24 13.87
N ARG A 83 12.26 -6.60 14.73
CA ARG A 83 13.31 -7.57 14.38
C ARG A 83 12.73 -8.94 14.07
N THR A 84 11.81 -9.40 14.90
CA THR A 84 11.10 -10.67 14.69
C THR A 84 10.27 -10.63 13.42
N LEU A 85 9.54 -9.53 13.20
CA LEU A 85 8.72 -9.34 11.99
C LEU A 85 9.58 -9.36 10.73
N LYS A 86 10.72 -8.65 10.72
CA LYS A 86 11.68 -8.70 9.61
C LYS A 86 12.13 -10.13 9.33
N ALA A 87 12.59 -10.85 10.35
CA ALA A 87 13.11 -12.20 10.18
C ALA A 87 12.04 -13.18 9.67
N THR A 88 10.83 -13.08 10.21
CA THR A 88 9.67 -13.87 9.77
C THR A 88 9.30 -13.54 8.32
N TYR A 89 9.19 -12.25 7.99
CA TYR A 89 8.90 -11.80 6.63
C TYR A 89 9.94 -12.33 5.64
N TYR A 90 11.22 -12.13 5.94
CA TYR A 90 12.31 -12.54 5.06
C TYR A 90 12.26 -14.03 4.74
N ARG A 91 12.10 -14.87 5.77
CA ARG A 91 11.99 -16.32 5.59
C ARG A 91 10.77 -16.70 4.75
N VAL A 92 9.59 -16.20 5.12
CA VAL A 92 8.35 -16.54 4.42
C VAL A 92 8.37 -16.04 2.98
N ALA A 93 8.93 -14.85 2.73
CA ALA A 93 9.04 -14.31 1.39
C ALA A 93 9.95 -15.14 0.49
N LEU A 94 11.09 -15.64 1.00
CA LEU A 94 11.96 -16.54 0.25
C LEU A 94 11.27 -17.89 -0.08
N ASP A 95 10.48 -18.44 0.85
CA ASP A 95 9.68 -19.62 0.58
C ASP A 95 8.66 -19.37 -0.56
N TYR A 96 8.07 -18.17 -0.62
CA TYR A 96 7.20 -17.76 -1.73
C TYR A 96 7.95 -17.56 -3.04
N VAL A 97 9.13 -16.94 -3.03
CA VAL A 97 9.98 -16.78 -4.24
C VAL A 97 10.25 -18.14 -4.85
N GLU A 98 10.64 -19.14 -4.04
CA GLU A 98 10.87 -20.49 -4.54
C GLU A 98 9.59 -21.17 -5.06
N SER A 99 8.44 -20.93 -4.40
CA SER A 99 7.15 -21.45 -4.86
C SER A 99 6.77 -20.85 -6.23
N PHE A 100 6.85 -19.52 -6.38
CA PHE A 100 6.57 -18.85 -7.64
C PHE A 100 7.54 -19.21 -8.75
N ARG A 101 8.83 -19.43 -8.43
CA ARG A 101 9.81 -19.93 -9.38
C ARG A 101 9.39 -21.28 -9.97
N ARG A 102 8.95 -22.20 -9.12
CA ARG A 102 8.48 -23.53 -9.55
C ARG A 102 7.22 -23.42 -10.41
N ASP A 103 6.29 -22.57 -10.00
CA ASP A 103 5.06 -22.33 -10.76
C ASP A 103 5.36 -21.72 -12.13
N ALA A 104 6.23 -20.72 -12.20
CA ALA A 104 6.68 -20.12 -13.47
C ALA A 104 7.32 -21.17 -14.39
N MET A 105 8.22 -22.01 -13.85
CA MET A 105 8.85 -23.10 -14.63
C MET A 105 7.82 -24.10 -15.16
N MET A 106 6.82 -24.47 -14.38
CA MET A 106 5.74 -25.38 -14.81
C MET A 106 4.89 -24.78 -15.95
N ASN A 107 4.76 -23.46 -15.96
CA ASN A 107 3.99 -22.72 -16.97
C ASN A 107 4.84 -22.20 -18.13
N GLY A 108 6.13 -22.52 -18.16
CA GLY A 108 7.05 -22.08 -19.23
C GLY A 108 7.31 -20.56 -19.23
N LEU A 109 7.21 -19.92 -18.06
CA LEU A 109 7.45 -18.50 -17.88
C LEU A 109 8.86 -18.24 -17.37
N ASP A 110 9.43 -17.12 -17.78
CA ASP A 110 10.71 -16.64 -17.25
C ASP A 110 10.53 -16.14 -15.81
N PHE A 111 11.52 -16.42 -14.96
CA PHE A 111 11.53 -15.98 -13.57
C PHE A 111 12.94 -15.57 -13.13
N ASP A 112 13.11 -14.30 -12.80
CA ASP A 112 14.37 -13.76 -12.29
C ASP A 112 14.43 -13.86 -10.75
N THR A 113 14.95 -15.01 -10.27
CA THR A 113 15.09 -15.27 -8.84
C THR A 113 15.92 -14.19 -8.13
N HIS A 114 16.97 -13.67 -8.77
CA HIS A 114 17.85 -12.68 -8.15
C HIS A 114 17.14 -11.33 -7.97
N ALA A 115 16.38 -10.89 -8.96
CA ALA A 115 15.59 -9.68 -8.86
C ALA A 115 14.53 -9.77 -7.74
N GLU A 116 13.87 -10.93 -7.61
CA GLU A 116 12.89 -11.17 -6.56
C GLU A 116 13.53 -11.20 -5.15
N GLU A 117 14.69 -11.87 -5.00
CA GLU A 117 15.42 -11.87 -3.73
C GLU A 117 15.89 -10.48 -3.33
N GLN A 118 16.33 -9.64 -4.26
CA GLN A 118 16.68 -8.24 -4.00
C GLN A 118 15.46 -7.44 -3.52
N ALA A 119 14.28 -7.67 -4.10
CA ALA A 119 13.05 -7.04 -3.67
C ALA A 119 12.67 -7.47 -2.25
N VAL A 120 12.80 -8.75 -1.92
CA VAL A 120 12.56 -9.29 -0.58
C VAL A 120 13.50 -8.65 0.45
N GLU A 121 14.79 -8.52 0.14
CA GLU A 121 15.77 -7.89 1.03
C GLU A 121 15.44 -6.41 1.29
N LEU A 122 15.08 -5.67 0.23
CA LEU A 122 14.64 -4.28 0.34
C LEU A 122 13.43 -4.14 1.25
N PHE A 123 12.38 -4.95 1.02
CA PHE A 123 11.15 -4.87 1.80
C PHE A 123 11.37 -5.30 3.26
N ALA A 124 12.20 -6.32 3.50
CA ALA A 124 12.59 -6.72 4.85
C ALA A 124 13.32 -5.58 5.59
N THR A 125 14.17 -4.84 4.89
CA THR A 125 14.86 -3.66 5.45
C THR A 125 13.89 -2.54 5.74
N ASN A 126 12.93 -2.29 4.85
CA ASN A 126 11.89 -1.27 5.03
C ASN A 126 10.96 -1.56 6.23
N ILE A 127 10.77 -2.83 6.61
CA ILE A 127 10.03 -3.17 7.85
C ILE A 127 10.72 -2.59 9.09
N LEU A 128 12.05 -2.70 9.19
CA LEU A 128 12.78 -2.11 10.30
C LEU A 128 12.75 -0.59 10.28
N GLU A 129 12.93 0.01 9.11
CA GLU A 129 12.90 1.45 8.96
C GLU A 129 11.51 2.02 9.27
N ALA A 130 10.44 1.39 8.78
CA ALA A 130 9.07 1.76 9.12
C ALA A 130 8.79 1.66 10.61
N GLY A 131 9.27 0.58 11.25
CA GLY A 131 9.15 0.38 12.69
C GLY A 131 9.88 1.44 13.49
N LYS A 132 11.10 1.79 13.10
CA LYS A 132 11.87 2.87 13.72
C LYS A 132 11.14 4.21 13.61
N GLN A 133 10.71 4.59 12.41
CA GLN A 133 9.96 5.82 12.18
C GLN A 133 8.65 5.84 12.98
N PHE A 134 7.96 4.72 13.08
CA PHE A 134 6.74 4.61 13.88
C PHE A 134 7.00 4.84 15.38
N LEU A 135 8.07 4.26 15.94
CA LEU A 135 8.42 4.46 17.35
C LEU A 135 8.84 5.90 17.65
N GLU A 136 9.55 6.54 16.72
CA GLU A 136 9.96 7.94 16.86
C GLU A 136 8.79 8.91 16.67
N ARG A 137 7.92 8.65 15.69
CA ARG A 137 6.82 9.54 15.29
C ARG A 137 5.57 8.75 14.88
N PRO A 138 4.82 8.19 15.82
CA PRO A 138 3.68 7.32 15.50
C PRO A 138 2.55 8.01 14.74
N LEU A 139 2.50 9.34 14.74
CA LEU A 139 1.51 10.12 14.00
C LEU A 139 1.88 10.39 12.53
N ASP A 140 3.13 10.20 12.14
CA ASP A 140 3.60 10.46 10.77
C ASP A 140 3.23 9.33 9.77
N ALA A 141 2.61 8.25 10.23
CA ALA A 141 2.12 7.20 9.35
C ALA A 141 0.95 7.72 8.49
N PRO A 142 0.83 7.28 7.23
CA PRO A 142 -0.28 7.64 6.37
C PRO A 142 -1.62 7.38 7.07
N PHE A 143 -2.50 8.36 7.07
CA PHE A 143 -3.76 8.33 7.79
C PHE A 143 -4.91 8.79 6.90
N MET A 144 -5.97 7.99 6.89
CA MET A 144 -7.23 8.37 6.27
C MET A 144 -8.23 8.73 7.36
N PRO A 145 -8.59 10.01 7.48
CA PRO A 145 -9.55 10.44 8.51
C PRO A 145 -10.95 9.88 8.20
N THR A 146 -11.77 9.75 9.23
CA THR A 146 -13.20 9.46 9.05
C THR A 146 -13.88 10.63 8.34
N TRP A 147 -14.93 10.35 7.58
CA TRP A 147 -15.67 11.37 6.84
C TRP A 147 -16.23 12.47 7.74
N SER A 148 -16.73 12.10 8.92
CA SER A 148 -17.20 13.07 9.93
C SER A 148 -16.10 14.04 10.36
N ARG A 149 -14.87 13.55 10.49
CA ARG A 149 -13.74 14.39 10.86
C ARG A 149 -13.31 15.32 9.72
N VAL A 150 -13.39 14.83 8.47
CA VAL A 150 -13.13 15.66 7.28
C VAL A 150 -14.13 16.79 7.18
N VAL A 151 -15.42 16.49 7.29
CA VAL A 151 -16.51 17.50 7.24
C VAL A 151 -16.39 18.51 8.36
N SER A 152 -16.04 18.08 9.58
CA SER A 152 -15.81 19.00 10.70
C SER A 152 -14.63 19.95 10.49
N ALA A 153 -13.57 19.48 9.80
CA ALA A 153 -12.38 20.28 9.55
C ALA A 153 -12.50 21.18 8.30
N VAL A 154 -13.29 20.74 7.33
CA VAL A 154 -13.51 21.41 6.03
C VAL A 154 -15.00 21.37 5.73
N PRO A 155 -15.79 22.32 6.25
CA PRO A 155 -17.27 22.30 6.13
C PRO A 155 -17.78 22.32 4.68
N ASP A 156 -17.04 22.93 3.77
CA ASP A 156 -17.34 23.05 2.33
C ASP A 156 -16.72 21.93 1.47
N ILE A 157 -16.37 20.79 2.08
CA ILE A 157 -15.67 19.70 1.37
C ILE A 157 -16.51 19.10 0.24
N TYR A 158 -17.81 19.04 0.38
CA TYR A 158 -18.69 18.48 -0.65
C TYR A 158 -18.76 19.37 -1.87
N GLU A 159 -18.85 20.69 -1.68
CA GLU A 159 -18.83 21.67 -2.77
C GLU A 159 -17.49 21.61 -3.52
N ARG A 160 -16.37 21.53 -2.80
CA ARG A 160 -15.03 21.35 -3.40
C ARG A 160 -14.90 20.05 -4.19
N LEU A 161 -15.48 18.96 -3.71
CA LEU A 161 -15.47 17.70 -4.43
C LEU A 161 -16.29 17.77 -5.72
N VAL A 162 -17.48 18.36 -5.68
CA VAL A 162 -18.29 18.57 -6.88
C VAL A 162 -17.55 19.42 -7.89
N GLN A 163 -16.96 20.53 -7.45
CA GLN A 163 -16.18 21.40 -8.31
C GLN A 163 -14.98 20.66 -8.94
N ALA A 164 -14.23 19.89 -8.16
CA ALA A 164 -13.10 19.11 -8.66
C ALA A 164 -13.53 18.09 -9.72
N VAL A 165 -14.66 17.40 -9.50
CA VAL A 165 -15.23 16.45 -10.48
C VAL A 165 -15.63 17.18 -11.76
N GLU A 166 -16.23 18.36 -11.67
CA GLU A 166 -16.61 19.17 -12.84
C GLU A 166 -15.38 19.65 -13.64
N GLU A 167 -14.33 20.05 -12.94
CA GLU A 167 -13.05 20.44 -13.53
C GLU A 167 -12.39 19.28 -14.27
N ASP A 168 -12.32 18.10 -13.64
CA ASP A 168 -11.82 16.86 -14.27
C ASP A 168 -12.62 16.50 -15.52
N HIS A 169 -13.95 16.55 -15.47
CA HIS A 169 -14.79 16.30 -16.63
C HIS A 169 -14.53 17.24 -17.79
N LYS A 170 -14.30 18.53 -17.51
CA LYS A 170 -13.94 19.51 -18.54
C LYS A 170 -12.58 19.21 -19.17
N GLU A 171 -11.59 18.87 -18.35
CA GLU A 171 -10.24 18.54 -18.82
C GLU A 171 -10.23 17.28 -19.71
N PHE A 172 -10.96 16.22 -19.30
CA PHE A 172 -11.10 15.00 -20.10
C PHE A 172 -11.85 15.25 -21.42
N SER A 173 -12.87 16.10 -21.43
CA SER A 173 -13.62 16.45 -22.63
C SER A 173 -12.78 17.22 -23.66
N VAL A 174 -11.76 17.95 -23.22
CA VAL A 174 -10.83 18.70 -24.10
C VAL A 174 -9.74 17.78 -24.66
N ARG A 175 -9.30 16.76 -23.92
CA ARG A 175 -8.26 15.81 -24.37
C ARG A 175 -8.78 14.73 -25.32
N GLY A 176 -10.09 14.56 -25.43
CA GLY A 176 -10.75 13.56 -26.29
C GLY A 176 -11.15 14.07 -27.69
N ARG A 177 -10.68 15.25 -28.07
CA ARG A 177 -10.79 15.82 -29.42
C ARG A 177 -9.38 15.98 -30.00
#